data_6cb853f5f41e5bfd8683db192c77a519
#
_entry.id   6cb853f5f41e5bfd8683db192c77a519
#
_cell.length_a   1.000
_cell.length_b   1.000
_cell.length_c   1.000
_cell.angle_alpha   90.00
_cell.angle_beta   90.00
_cell.angle_gamma   90.00
#
_symmetry.space_group_name_H-M   'P 1'
#
loop_
_entity.id
_entity.type
_entity.pdbx_description
1 polymer ?
#
loop_
_entity_poly.entity_id
_entity_poly.type
_entity_poly.pdbx_seq_one_letter_code
_entity_poly.pdbx_strand_id
1 'polypeptide(L)'
;MIILAIETSCDDTGIAVLEVHPVKSAKGGAPIKSGQFDWARKPNFKVLSNVVSSQIKIHQQYGGVFPMVATREHQKNLAPVLIKSLKEAKLLKAKKIINKIEDNKIEEIFKKEPELYKFTKKLLESYEKPEVDFIAVTYGPGLEPCLWTGVNFARALSYYWEIPIIPVNHIEAHILVNFMNHKTWNMKQVFPALSLIVSGGHTQLIFIENIGKYKIIGETRDDAAGECFDKAAKILGLEYPGGPQITALAAISQKNAEQTQNNAENSSFVPHKLPRPMMHSKDYDFSFSGLKTAVLYETRGKKLTKDYIANVCFEVQQAIIDVLLKKTIQAAKDYKVKTIILGGGVSANKELRKQFNYSLQTTNYKLNLLVPPANLSTDNGLMIAVAASFHKNKKVAWQKLSADANLRV
;
A
#
# COMPACT_ATOMS: atom_id res chain seq x y z
N MET A 1 8.08 -1.53 22.84
CA MET A 1 7.02 -0.63 22.37
C MET A 1 6.08 -1.42 21.49
N ILE A 2 4.80 -1.43 21.85
CA ILE A 2 3.76 -2.17 21.11
C ILE A 2 2.82 -1.17 20.43
N ILE A 3 2.62 -1.31 19.13
CA ILE A 3 1.78 -0.43 18.31
C ILE A 3 0.61 -1.23 17.76
N LEU A 4 -0.61 -0.75 18.01
CA LEU A 4 -1.83 -1.17 17.36
C LEU A 4 -2.09 -0.26 16.16
N ALA A 5 -2.16 -0.80 14.95
CA ALA A 5 -2.28 -0.01 13.74
C ALA A 5 -3.55 -0.34 12.94
N ILE A 6 -4.14 0.69 12.36
CA ILE A 6 -5.42 0.66 11.64
C ILE A 6 -5.23 1.26 10.25
N GLU A 7 -5.68 0.51 9.22
CA GLU A 7 -5.68 0.91 7.81
C GLU A 7 -7.07 0.77 7.23
N THR A 8 -7.60 1.86 6.65
CA THR A 8 -8.92 1.92 6.00
C THR A 8 -8.96 2.90 4.82
N SER A 9 -7.83 3.17 4.17
CA SER A 9 -7.76 4.23 3.15
C SER A 9 -8.54 3.93 1.88
N CYS A 10 -8.81 2.66 1.57
CA CYS A 10 -9.50 2.24 0.34
C CYS A 10 -10.54 1.15 0.63
N ASP A 11 -10.30 -0.10 0.23
CA ASP A 11 -11.25 -1.22 0.32
C ASP A 11 -10.75 -2.40 1.16
N ASP A 12 -9.61 -2.27 1.81
CA ASP A 12 -9.10 -3.26 2.76
C ASP A 12 -9.19 -2.72 4.20
N THR A 13 -9.82 -3.47 5.10
CA THR A 13 -9.80 -3.18 6.54
C THR A 13 -8.63 -3.93 7.16
N GLY A 14 -7.54 -3.22 7.44
CA GLY A 14 -6.32 -3.79 8.00
C GLY A 14 -6.09 -3.39 9.45
N ILE A 15 -5.82 -4.38 10.33
CA ILE A 15 -5.36 -4.11 11.71
C ILE A 15 -4.18 -5.01 12.02
N ALA A 16 -3.13 -4.40 12.58
CA ALA A 16 -1.93 -5.11 12.97
C ALA A 16 -1.46 -4.71 14.38
N VAL A 17 -0.76 -5.63 15.02
CA VAL A 17 -0.02 -5.36 16.26
C VAL A 17 1.45 -5.66 16.04
N LEU A 18 2.28 -4.64 16.24
CA LEU A 18 3.73 -4.69 16.04
C LEU A 18 4.46 -4.40 17.34
N GLU A 19 5.33 -5.30 17.75
CA GLU A 19 6.28 -5.08 18.83
C GLU A 19 7.62 -4.60 18.27
N VAL A 20 8.07 -3.43 18.71
CA VAL A 20 9.32 -2.80 18.28
C VAL A 20 10.29 -2.80 19.44
N HIS A 21 11.41 -3.51 19.28
CA HIS A 21 12.48 -3.55 20.27
C HIS A 21 13.56 -2.54 19.93
N PRO A 22 14.01 -1.73 20.91
CA PRO A 22 15.19 -0.89 20.71
C PRO A 22 16.42 -1.78 20.49
N VAL A 23 17.29 -1.36 19.60
CA VAL A 23 18.57 -2.06 19.42
C VAL A 23 19.42 -1.83 20.66
N LYS A 24 19.89 -2.92 21.27
CA LYS A 24 20.85 -2.84 22.40
C LYS A 24 22.11 -2.11 21.92
N SER A 25 22.56 -1.12 22.69
CA SER A 25 23.84 -0.43 22.44
C SER A 25 24.97 -1.47 22.36
N ALA A 26 25.78 -1.43 21.31
CA ALA A 26 27.05 -2.16 21.34
C ALA A 26 27.86 -1.68 22.54
N LYS A 27 28.56 -2.59 23.25
CA LYS A 27 29.43 -2.23 24.35
C LYS A 27 30.39 -1.12 23.88
N GLY A 28 30.32 0.08 24.49
CA GLY A 28 31.18 1.22 24.20
C GLY A 28 30.61 2.34 23.32
N GLY A 29 29.35 2.27 22.89
CA GLY A 29 28.68 3.35 22.14
C GLY A 29 28.09 4.42 23.06
N ALA A 30 28.18 5.70 22.67
CA ALA A 30 27.60 6.82 23.41
C ALA A 30 26.08 6.57 23.67
N PRO A 31 25.56 6.95 24.85
CA PRO A 31 24.17 6.78 25.19
C PRO A 31 23.30 7.62 24.25
N ILE A 32 22.27 6.99 23.64
CA ILE A 32 21.29 7.69 22.82
C ILE A 32 20.46 8.58 23.75
N LYS A 33 20.41 9.87 23.46
CA LYS A 33 19.54 10.80 24.19
C LYS A 33 18.10 10.28 24.12
N SER A 34 17.41 10.23 25.26
CA SER A 34 16.02 9.77 25.34
C SER A 34 15.15 10.54 24.34
N GLY A 35 14.50 9.83 23.43
CA GLY A 35 13.64 10.42 22.40
C GLY A 35 14.20 10.47 20.98
N GLN A 36 15.51 10.32 20.77
CA GLN A 36 16.10 10.22 19.43
C GLN A 36 16.09 8.77 18.92
N PHE A 37 15.65 8.58 17.69
CA PHE A 37 15.76 7.31 16.99
C PHE A 37 17.20 7.20 16.45
N ASP A 38 17.92 6.14 16.81
CA ASP A 38 19.24 5.90 16.24
C ASP A 38 19.09 5.30 14.85
N TRP A 39 19.04 6.14 13.85
CA TRP A 39 18.95 5.77 12.43
C TRP A 39 20.15 4.93 11.95
N ALA A 40 21.22 4.86 12.71
CA ALA A 40 22.36 4.00 12.41
C ALA A 40 22.07 2.52 12.74
N ARG A 41 20.97 2.22 13.43
CA ARG A 41 20.67 0.86 13.93
C ARG A 41 19.25 0.45 13.54
N LYS A 42 19.14 -0.76 12.98
CA LYS A 42 17.84 -1.36 12.60
C LYS A 42 16.99 -1.65 13.83
N PRO A 43 15.74 -1.14 13.95
CA PRO A 43 14.81 -1.62 14.95
C PRO A 43 14.50 -3.09 14.71
N ASN A 44 14.36 -3.87 15.79
CA ASN A 44 13.90 -5.23 15.67
C ASN A 44 12.37 -5.25 15.70
N PHE A 45 11.76 -5.62 14.60
CA PHE A 45 10.33 -5.73 14.43
C PHE A 45 9.87 -7.16 14.69
N LYS A 46 8.94 -7.33 15.63
CA LYS A 46 8.24 -8.59 15.87
C LYS A 46 6.75 -8.38 15.59
N VAL A 47 6.29 -8.98 14.50
CA VAL A 47 4.87 -8.95 14.14
C VAL A 47 4.12 -9.87 15.08
N LEU A 48 3.19 -9.31 15.87
CA LEU A 48 2.31 -10.08 16.76
C LEU A 48 1.04 -10.50 16.03
N SER A 49 0.52 -9.64 15.15
CA SER A 49 -0.58 -9.95 14.24
C SER A 49 -0.60 -9.01 13.05
N ASN A 50 -1.20 -9.46 11.93
CA ASN A 50 -1.53 -8.61 10.76
C ASN A 50 -2.77 -9.21 10.09
N VAL A 51 -3.94 -8.67 10.40
CA VAL A 51 -5.24 -9.16 9.93
C VAL A 51 -5.80 -8.18 8.92
N VAL A 52 -6.16 -8.69 7.75
CA VAL A 52 -6.81 -7.92 6.69
C VAL A 52 -8.15 -8.58 6.37
N SER A 53 -9.20 -7.77 6.30
CA SER A 53 -10.51 -8.11 5.76
C SER A 53 -10.66 -7.41 4.42
N SER A 54 -10.39 -8.13 3.33
CA SER A 54 -10.48 -7.59 1.98
C SER A 54 -11.92 -7.57 1.47
N GLN A 55 -12.28 -6.50 0.81
CA GLN A 55 -13.59 -6.27 0.23
C GLN A 55 -13.64 -6.57 -1.28
N ILE A 56 -12.57 -7.14 -1.86
CA ILE A 56 -12.45 -7.42 -3.30
C ILE A 56 -13.69 -8.14 -3.83
N LYS A 57 -14.16 -9.20 -3.16
CA LYS A 57 -15.34 -9.98 -3.58
C LYS A 57 -16.62 -9.16 -3.68
N ILE A 58 -16.75 -8.16 -2.80
CA ILE A 58 -17.91 -7.27 -2.79
C ILE A 58 -17.81 -6.28 -3.95
N HIS A 59 -16.62 -5.77 -4.21
CA HIS A 59 -16.38 -4.78 -5.25
C HIS A 59 -16.34 -5.38 -6.67
N GLN A 60 -16.12 -6.68 -6.81
CA GLN A 60 -16.16 -7.39 -8.10
C GLN A 60 -17.48 -7.14 -8.86
N GLN A 61 -18.62 -7.19 -8.18
CA GLN A 61 -19.94 -6.94 -8.79
C GLN A 61 -20.11 -5.51 -9.34
N TYR A 62 -19.31 -4.56 -8.87
CA TYR A 62 -19.32 -3.15 -9.33
C TYR A 62 -18.24 -2.88 -10.38
N GLY A 63 -17.32 -3.83 -10.58
CA GLY A 63 -16.17 -3.68 -11.48
C GLY A 63 -15.16 -2.62 -11.02
N GLY A 64 -15.06 -2.37 -9.71
CA GLY A 64 -14.17 -1.42 -9.08
C GLY A 64 -14.65 -0.99 -7.69
N VAL A 65 -13.81 -0.26 -6.96
CA VAL A 65 -14.16 0.19 -5.60
C VAL A 65 -15.29 1.22 -5.62
N PHE A 66 -16.35 0.96 -4.88
CA PHE A 66 -17.45 1.88 -4.67
C PHE A 66 -17.36 2.47 -3.25
N PRO A 67 -17.02 3.77 -3.08
CA PRO A 67 -16.64 4.34 -1.77
C PRO A 67 -17.67 4.15 -0.67
N MET A 68 -18.96 4.32 -0.98
CA MET A 68 -20.04 4.15 0.02
C MET A 68 -20.21 2.70 0.50
N VAL A 69 -19.93 1.72 -0.38
CA VAL A 69 -19.94 0.30 -0.01
C VAL A 69 -18.72 0.01 0.85
N ALA A 70 -17.53 0.50 0.44
CA ALA A 70 -16.30 0.34 1.21
C ALA A 70 -16.45 0.89 2.63
N THR A 71 -17.01 2.08 2.78
CA THR A 71 -17.27 2.71 4.08
C THR A 71 -18.16 1.84 4.97
N ARG A 72 -19.26 1.29 4.44
CA ARG A 72 -20.16 0.41 5.21
C ARG A 72 -19.47 -0.87 5.65
N GLU A 73 -18.65 -1.45 4.80
CA GLU A 73 -17.90 -2.66 5.14
C GLU A 73 -16.81 -2.37 6.19
N HIS A 74 -16.14 -1.22 6.14
CA HIS A 74 -15.23 -0.81 7.21
C HIS A 74 -15.96 -0.70 8.55
N GLN A 75 -17.15 -0.09 8.59
CA GLN A 75 -17.94 0.04 9.82
C GLN A 75 -18.27 -1.33 10.45
N LYS A 76 -18.57 -2.33 9.64
CA LYS A 76 -18.87 -3.69 10.08
C LYS A 76 -17.61 -4.46 10.49
N ASN A 77 -16.51 -4.26 9.79
CA ASN A 77 -15.32 -5.11 9.92
C ASN A 77 -14.31 -4.62 10.96
N LEU A 78 -14.24 -3.31 11.28
CA LEU A 78 -13.21 -2.77 12.18
C LEU A 78 -13.18 -3.45 13.55
N ALA A 79 -14.32 -3.57 14.24
CA ALA A 79 -14.36 -4.21 15.55
C ALA A 79 -14.07 -5.72 15.50
N PRO A 80 -14.64 -6.53 14.59
CA PRO A 80 -14.27 -7.94 14.41
C PRO A 80 -12.79 -8.15 14.07
N VAL A 81 -12.22 -7.34 13.16
CA VAL A 81 -10.81 -7.42 12.76
C VAL A 81 -9.90 -7.06 13.93
N LEU A 82 -10.27 -6.05 14.75
CA LEU A 82 -9.53 -5.70 15.96
C LEU A 82 -9.53 -6.84 16.97
N ILE A 83 -10.69 -7.44 17.25
CA ILE A 83 -10.81 -8.59 18.16
C ILE A 83 -9.91 -9.73 17.69
N LYS A 84 -9.96 -10.06 16.38
CA LYS A 84 -9.11 -11.10 15.80
C LYS A 84 -7.63 -10.77 15.93
N SER A 85 -7.22 -9.53 15.60
CA SER A 85 -5.84 -9.07 15.68
C SER A 85 -5.30 -9.13 17.12
N LEU A 86 -6.07 -8.64 18.10
CA LEU A 86 -5.68 -8.71 19.51
C LEU A 86 -5.62 -10.16 20.04
N LYS A 87 -6.52 -11.04 19.57
CA LYS A 87 -6.49 -12.47 19.92
C LYS A 87 -5.23 -13.15 19.39
N GLU A 88 -4.88 -12.93 18.12
CA GLU A 88 -3.65 -13.45 17.51
C GLU A 88 -2.40 -12.92 18.23
N ALA A 89 -2.39 -11.63 18.59
CA ALA A 89 -1.34 -11.00 19.38
C ALA A 89 -1.27 -11.46 20.84
N LYS A 90 -2.25 -12.23 21.34
CA LYS A 90 -2.41 -12.64 22.75
C LYS A 90 -2.60 -11.47 23.71
N LEU A 91 -3.19 -10.37 23.25
CA LEU A 91 -3.45 -9.16 24.01
C LEU A 91 -4.95 -8.95 24.31
N LEU A 92 -5.81 -9.85 23.85
CA LEU A 92 -7.26 -9.78 24.10
C LEU A 92 -7.59 -10.37 25.46
N LYS A 93 -8.16 -9.56 26.35
CA LYS A 93 -8.64 -9.99 27.68
C LYS A 93 -10.12 -9.64 27.82
N ALA A 94 -10.97 -10.62 28.12
CA ALA A 94 -12.38 -10.39 28.37
C ALA A 94 -12.57 -9.73 29.75
N LYS A 95 -13.50 -8.78 29.85
CA LYS A 95 -13.91 -8.21 31.12
C LYS A 95 -14.67 -9.22 31.96
N LYS A 96 -14.38 -9.27 33.25
CA LYS A 96 -15.11 -10.12 34.22
C LYS A 96 -16.54 -9.65 34.46
N ILE A 97 -16.78 -8.35 34.40
CA ILE A 97 -18.07 -7.70 34.57
C ILE A 97 -18.33 -6.84 33.35
N ILE A 98 -19.45 -7.07 32.68
CA ILE A 98 -19.87 -6.28 31.52
C ILE A 98 -20.66 -5.07 32.07
N ASN A 99 -20.01 -3.91 32.01
CA ASN A 99 -20.66 -2.64 32.35
C ASN A 99 -21.14 -1.98 31.07
N LYS A 100 -22.39 -1.56 31.01
CA LYS A 100 -22.90 -0.76 29.90
C LYS A 100 -22.17 0.57 29.88
N ILE A 101 -21.74 0.95 28.68
CA ILE A 101 -21.09 2.24 28.42
C ILE A 101 -22.16 3.21 27.95
N GLU A 102 -22.45 4.22 28.80
CA GLU A 102 -23.25 5.39 28.43
C GLU A 102 -22.31 6.58 28.43
N ASP A 103 -21.72 6.86 27.27
CA ASP A 103 -20.70 7.92 27.08
C ASP A 103 -21.09 8.76 25.87
N ASN A 104 -21.62 9.94 26.13
CA ASN A 104 -22.06 10.91 25.13
C ASN A 104 -20.91 11.31 24.20
N LYS A 105 -19.65 11.20 24.66
CA LYS A 105 -18.49 11.58 23.86
C LYS A 105 -18.18 10.56 22.78
N ILE A 106 -18.29 9.27 23.09
CA ILE A 106 -18.15 8.19 22.10
C ILE A 106 -19.28 8.30 21.06
N GLU A 107 -20.50 8.58 21.52
CA GLU A 107 -21.64 8.77 20.62
C GLU A 107 -21.44 9.97 19.69
N GLU A 108 -20.92 11.08 20.21
CA GLU A 108 -20.57 12.27 19.42
C GLU A 108 -19.51 11.97 18.34
N ILE A 109 -18.47 11.19 18.67
CA ILE A 109 -17.43 10.78 17.72
C ILE A 109 -18.06 10.02 16.54
N PHE A 110 -19.01 9.14 16.80
CA PHE A 110 -19.65 8.30 15.80
C PHE A 110 -20.99 8.83 15.26
N LYS A 111 -21.29 10.12 15.44
CA LYS A 111 -22.59 10.70 15.04
C LYS A 111 -23.00 10.38 13.59
N LYS A 112 -22.03 10.27 12.69
CA LYS A 112 -22.24 9.92 11.26
C LYS A 112 -22.12 8.42 10.96
N GLU A 113 -21.75 7.60 11.95
CA GLU A 113 -21.39 6.18 11.78
C GLU A 113 -22.05 5.30 12.84
N PRO A 114 -23.41 5.24 12.85
CA PRO A 114 -24.16 4.57 13.92
C PRO A 114 -23.91 3.05 13.98
N GLU A 115 -23.60 2.42 12.85
CA GLU A 115 -23.23 1.00 12.82
C GLU A 115 -21.90 0.75 13.50
N LEU A 116 -20.88 1.57 13.20
CA LEU A 116 -19.57 1.50 13.83
C LEU A 116 -19.68 1.76 15.36
N TYR A 117 -20.52 2.74 15.78
CA TYR A 117 -20.82 2.98 17.19
C TYR A 117 -21.28 1.71 17.89
N LYS A 118 -22.28 1.04 17.33
CA LYS A 118 -22.86 -0.19 17.89
C LYS A 118 -21.81 -1.29 18.10
N PHE A 119 -20.97 -1.54 17.10
CA PHE A 119 -19.93 -2.56 17.17
C PHE A 119 -18.80 -2.16 18.12
N THR A 120 -18.39 -0.90 18.11
CA THR A 120 -17.35 -0.38 19.00
C THR A 120 -17.79 -0.39 20.45
N LYS A 121 -19.02 0.06 20.74
CA LYS A 121 -19.62 0.00 22.09
C LYS A 121 -19.57 -1.42 22.66
N LYS A 122 -20.06 -2.40 21.89
CA LYS A 122 -20.04 -3.82 22.28
C LYS A 122 -18.62 -4.32 22.55
N LEU A 123 -17.65 -3.94 21.72
CA LEU A 123 -16.24 -4.28 21.93
C LEU A 123 -15.72 -3.72 23.25
N LEU A 124 -15.91 -2.42 23.47
CA LEU A 124 -15.43 -1.73 24.67
C LEU A 124 -16.12 -2.23 25.97
N GLU A 125 -17.37 -2.66 25.90
CA GLU A 125 -18.10 -3.28 27.01
C GLU A 125 -17.56 -4.67 27.35
N SER A 126 -17.13 -5.44 26.33
CA SER A 126 -16.78 -6.86 26.47
C SER A 126 -15.32 -7.11 26.81
N TYR A 127 -14.41 -6.22 26.41
CA TYR A 127 -12.96 -6.44 26.52
C TYR A 127 -12.25 -5.35 27.30
N GLU A 128 -11.17 -5.75 27.98
CA GLU A 128 -10.29 -4.83 28.70
C GLU A 128 -9.41 -4.02 27.72
N LYS A 129 -8.84 -2.92 28.21
CA LYS A 129 -7.81 -2.15 27.50
C LYS A 129 -6.62 -3.06 27.16
N PRO A 130 -6.20 -3.17 25.89
CA PRO A 130 -5.02 -3.96 25.54
C PRO A 130 -3.73 -3.28 25.99
N GLU A 131 -2.70 -4.07 26.25
CA GLU A 131 -1.36 -3.58 26.62
C GLU A 131 -0.60 -3.10 25.37
N VAL A 132 -0.98 -1.93 24.84
CA VAL A 132 -0.33 -1.28 23.70
C VAL A 132 0.05 0.15 24.07
N ASP A 133 1.18 0.63 23.52
CA ASP A 133 1.72 1.96 23.83
C ASP A 133 1.11 3.04 22.95
N PHE A 134 0.73 2.71 21.71
CA PHE A 134 0.21 3.64 20.72
C PHE A 134 -0.88 3.00 19.85
N ILE A 135 -1.81 3.83 19.40
CA ILE A 135 -2.71 3.55 18.29
C ILE A 135 -2.18 4.31 17.08
N ALA A 136 -1.85 3.63 16.00
CA ALA A 136 -1.50 4.24 14.73
C ALA A 136 -2.69 4.13 13.77
N VAL A 137 -2.95 5.16 12.98
CA VAL A 137 -4.04 5.12 12.00
C VAL A 137 -3.69 5.91 10.76
N THR A 138 -4.09 5.37 9.62
CA THR A 138 -4.02 6.10 8.35
C THR A 138 -5.00 7.27 8.38
N TYR A 139 -4.46 8.49 8.20
CA TYR A 139 -5.31 9.69 8.16
C TYR A 139 -5.39 10.32 6.76
N GLY A 140 -4.61 9.78 5.80
CA GLY A 140 -4.57 10.18 4.39
C GLY A 140 -3.26 9.78 3.70
N PRO A 141 -3.21 9.93 2.35
CA PRO A 141 -4.36 10.12 1.45
C PRO A 141 -5.21 8.85 1.31
N GLY A 142 -6.41 9.00 0.69
CA GLY A 142 -7.31 7.88 0.44
C GLY A 142 -8.76 8.33 0.21
N LEU A 143 -9.68 7.37 0.19
CA LEU A 143 -11.12 7.66 0.07
C LEU A 143 -11.63 8.31 1.36
N GLU A 144 -12.07 9.57 1.27
CA GLU A 144 -12.42 10.39 2.43
C GLU A 144 -13.39 9.69 3.40
N PRO A 145 -14.51 9.07 2.98
CA PRO A 145 -15.42 8.40 3.90
C PRO A 145 -14.79 7.18 4.60
N CYS A 146 -13.90 6.46 3.90
CA CYS A 146 -13.19 5.30 4.45
C CYS A 146 -12.15 5.73 5.48
N LEU A 147 -11.40 6.81 5.21
CA LEU A 147 -10.45 7.41 6.14
C LEU A 147 -11.15 7.85 7.43
N TRP A 148 -12.28 8.56 7.31
CA TRP A 148 -13.05 9.00 8.49
C TRP A 148 -13.49 7.83 9.36
N THR A 149 -13.89 6.71 8.77
CA THR A 149 -14.29 5.51 9.52
C THR A 149 -13.14 4.98 10.39
N GLY A 150 -11.93 4.86 9.83
CA GLY A 150 -10.73 4.46 10.58
C GLY A 150 -10.31 5.50 11.62
N VAL A 151 -10.32 6.77 11.25
CA VAL A 151 -9.97 7.90 12.13
C VAL A 151 -10.92 7.97 13.33
N ASN A 152 -12.23 7.90 13.12
CA ASN A 152 -13.20 7.94 14.21
C ASN A 152 -13.11 6.71 15.11
N PHE A 153 -12.85 5.54 14.54
CA PHE A 153 -12.59 4.33 15.33
C PHE A 153 -11.34 4.50 16.22
N ALA A 154 -10.22 4.99 15.65
CA ALA A 154 -9.00 5.26 16.42
C ALA A 154 -9.22 6.33 17.50
N ARG A 155 -9.99 7.40 17.20
CA ARG A 155 -10.35 8.46 18.17
C ARG A 155 -11.13 7.91 19.36
N ALA A 156 -12.14 7.07 19.10
CA ALA A 156 -12.94 6.45 20.17
C ALA A 156 -12.12 5.49 21.04
N LEU A 157 -11.26 4.66 20.41
CA LEU A 157 -10.35 3.77 21.14
C LEU A 157 -9.35 4.56 21.99
N SER A 158 -8.75 5.61 21.40
CA SER A 158 -7.80 6.48 22.10
C SER A 158 -8.43 7.19 23.29
N TYR A 159 -9.63 7.72 23.12
CA TYR A 159 -10.38 8.37 24.17
C TYR A 159 -10.67 7.41 25.33
N TYR A 160 -11.26 6.25 25.01
CA TYR A 160 -11.71 5.30 26.03
C TYR A 160 -10.57 4.58 26.75
N TRP A 161 -9.51 4.23 25.99
CA TRP A 161 -8.35 3.53 26.55
C TRP A 161 -7.24 4.46 27.05
N GLU A 162 -7.37 5.76 26.83
CA GLU A 162 -6.30 6.73 27.15
C GLU A 162 -4.96 6.33 26.56
N ILE A 163 -4.97 5.97 25.25
CA ILE A 163 -3.78 5.61 24.49
C ILE A 163 -3.53 6.68 23.43
N PRO A 164 -2.31 7.25 23.32
CA PRO A 164 -2.02 8.29 22.35
C PRO A 164 -2.06 7.77 20.91
N ILE A 165 -2.45 8.65 19.95
CA ILE A 165 -2.53 8.33 18.52
C ILE A 165 -1.30 8.86 17.80
N ILE A 166 -0.82 8.06 16.82
CA ILE A 166 0.16 8.47 15.80
C ILE A 166 -0.55 8.48 14.46
N PRO A 167 -0.80 9.66 13.84
CA PRO A 167 -1.30 9.73 12.48
C PRO A 167 -0.24 9.29 11.49
N VAL A 168 -0.62 8.49 10.51
CA VAL A 168 0.30 7.92 9.51
C VAL A 168 -0.16 8.28 8.10
N ASN A 169 0.77 8.79 7.29
CA ASN A 169 0.55 8.98 5.87
C ASN A 169 0.62 7.62 5.16
N HIS A 170 -0.43 7.29 4.38
CA HIS A 170 -0.56 6.03 3.66
C HIS A 170 0.59 5.78 2.67
N ILE A 171 0.99 6.81 1.92
CA ILE A 171 2.08 6.71 0.93
C ILE A 171 3.42 6.49 1.63
N GLU A 172 3.68 7.21 2.73
CA GLU A 172 4.87 7.00 3.55
C GLU A 172 4.92 5.57 4.11
N ALA A 173 3.77 5.00 4.48
CA ALA A 173 3.69 3.63 4.98
C ALA A 173 4.12 2.60 3.91
N HIS A 174 3.71 2.77 2.66
CA HIS A 174 4.18 1.94 1.54
C HIS A 174 5.69 2.07 1.28
N ILE A 175 6.29 3.22 1.57
CA ILE A 175 7.74 3.40 1.50
C ILE A 175 8.42 2.66 2.65
N LEU A 176 7.98 2.92 3.89
CA LEU A 176 8.68 2.52 5.10
C LEU A 176 8.55 1.03 5.42
N VAL A 177 7.50 0.33 4.96
CA VAL A 177 7.37 -1.12 5.12
C VAL A 177 8.52 -1.90 4.48
N ASN A 178 9.17 -1.35 3.47
CA ASN A 178 10.35 -1.93 2.83
C ASN A 178 11.52 -2.13 3.80
N PHE A 179 11.58 -1.32 4.84
CA PHE A 179 12.66 -1.38 5.82
C PHE A 179 12.48 -2.51 6.84
N MET A 180 11.33 -3.15 6.89
CA MET A 180 11.05 -4.22 7.85
C MET A 180 12.01 -5.42 7.71
N ASN A 181 12.28 -5.86 6.49
CA ASN A 181 13.05 -7.07 6.20
C ASN A 181 14.49 -6.81 5.71
N HIS A 182 14.94 -5.58 5.69
CA HIS A 182 16.26 -5.26 5.16
C HIS A 182 17.37 -5.78 6.08
N LYS A 183 18.27 -6.64 5.54
CA LYS A 183 19.32 -7.33 6.33
C LYS A 183 20.41 -6.37 6.85
N THR A 184 20.72 -5.33 6.09
CA THR A 184 21.77 -4.36 6.45
C THR A 184 21.17 -2.97 6.58
N TRP A 185 21.11 -2.50 7.81
CA TRP A 185 20.58 -1.19 8.12
C TRP A 185 21.69 -0.15 8.23
N ASN A 186 22.06 0.42 7.10
CA ASN A 186 22.90 1.60 7.09
C ASN A 186 22.22 2.68 6.26
N MET A 187 21.55 3.62 6.93
CA MET A 187 20.78 4.67 6.26
C MET A 187 21.65 5.52 5.32
N LYS A 188 22.95 5.69 5.64
CA LYS A 188 23.88 6.39 4.75
C LYS A 188 24.09 5.65 3.41
N GLN A 189 23.87 4.34 3.38
CA GLN A 189 23.96 3.53 2.15
C GLN A 189 22.63 3.47 1.40
N VAL A 190 21.50 3.73 2.05
CA VAL A 190 20.17 3.74 1.45
C VAL A 190 19.84 5.10 0.84
N PHE A 191 20.10 6.19 1.57
CA PHE A 191 19.72 7.53 1.11
C PHE A 191 20.87 8.28 0.43
N PRO A 192 20.57 9.19 -0.50
CA PRO A 192 19.23 9.50 -1.02
C PRO A 192 18.62 8.33 -1.80
N ALA A 193 17.28 8.22 -1.78
CA ALA A 193 16.52 7.17 -2.45
C ALA A 193 15.44 7.76 -3.36
N LEU A 194 14.96 6.93 -4.28
CA LEU A 194 13.80 7.23 -5.12
C LEU A 194 12.75 6.16 -4.88
N SER A 195 11.54 6.55 -4.49
CA SER A 195 10.43 5.61 -4.40
C SER A 195 9.50 5.73 -5.60
N LEU A 196 9.15 4.58 -6.18
CA LEU A 196 8.04 4.43 -7.11
C LEU A 196 6.86 3.82 -6.36
N ILE A 197 5.84 4.62 -6.10
CA ILE A 197 4.57 4.15 -5.53
C ILE A 197 3.58 3.94 -6.67
N VAL A 198 3.09 2.70 -6.79
CA VAL A 198 2.18 2.28 -7.87
C VAL A 198 1.04 1.46 -7.30
N SER A 199 -0.17 2.02 -7.29
CA SER A 199 -1.40 1.39 -6.77
C SER A 199 -2.60 1.65 -7.69
N GLY A 200 -3.80 1.29 -7.24
CA GLY A 200 -5.05 1.64 -7.91
C GLY A 200 -5.29 3.13 -8.01
N GLY A 201 -4.93 3.91 -6.98
CA GLY A 201 -5.16 5.35 -6.93
C GLY A 201 -3.91 6.22 -7.16
N HIS A 202 -2.71 5.64 -7.09
CA HIS A 202 -1.48 6.44 -7.12
C HIS A 202 -0.46 5.87 -8.11
N THR A 203 0.20 6.77 -8.84
CA THR A 203 1.45 6.52 -9.56
C THR A 203 2.34 7.72 -9.37
N GLN A 204 3.34 7.58 -8.48
CA GLN A 204 4.19 8.69 -8.04
C GLN A 204 5.65 8.29 -7.97
N LEU A 205 6.53 9.19 -8.39
CA LEU A 205 7.97 9.17 -8.12
C LEU A 205 8.30 10.17 -7.02
N ILE A 206 8.85 9.65 -5.93
CA ILE A 206 9.13 10.41 -4.71
C ILE A 206 10.63 10.35 -4.43
N PHE A 207 11.30 11.48 -4.51
CA PHE A 207 12.67 11.63 -4.07
C PHE A 207 12.71 11.71 -2.53
N ILE A 208 13.61 10.96 -1.92
CA ILE A 208 13.75 10.81 -0.48
C ILE A 208 15.18 11.20 -0.08
N GLU A 209 15.34 12.38 0.47
CA GLU A 209 16.63 12.81 1.03
C GLU A 209 16.95 11.99 2.29
N ASN A 210 15.95 11.84 3.15
CA ASN A 210 15.95 11.03 4.37
C ASN A 210 14.52 10.77 4.81
N ILE A 211 14.28 9.89 5.80
CA ILE A 211 12.94 9.65 6.35
C ILE A 211 12.36 10.97 6.88
N GLY A 212 11.13 11.28 6.48
CA GLY A 212 10.44 12.54 6.81
C GLY A 212 10.81 13.72 5.90
N LYS A 213 11.68 13.51 4.89
CA LYS A 213 12.04 14.53 3.90
C LYS A 213 11.81 13.98 2.49
N TYR A 214 10.61 14.22 2.00
CA TYR A 214 10.09 13.71 0.73
C TYR A 214 9.84 14.84 -0.26
N LYS A 215 10.01 14.54 -1.55
CA LYS A 215 9.65 15.43 -2.64
C LYS A 215 9.05 14.62 -3.78
N ILE A 216 7.79 14.83 -4.11
CA ILE A 216 7.18 14.28 -5.31
C ILE A 216 7.84 14.96 -6.51
N ILE A 217 8.46 14.21 -7.39
CA ILE A 217 9.17 14.69 -8.59
C ILE A 217 8.44 14.35 -9.89
N GLY A 218 7.47 13.43 -9.83
CA GLY A 218 6.58 13.07 -10.91
C GLY A 218 5.37 12.32 -10.38
N GLU A 219 4.23 12.52 -10.99
CA GLU A 219 2.98 11.84 -10.66
C GLU A 219 2.12 11.63 -11.91
N THR A 220 1.11 10.76 -11.83
CA THR A 220 0.21 10.60 -12.98
C THR A 220 -0.67 11.84 -13.15
N ARG A 221 -0.87 12.24 -14.41
CA ARG A 221 -1.74 13.35 -14.80
C ARG A 221 -3.20 12.93 -15.01
N ASP A 222 -3.45 11.62 -15.04
CA ASP A 222 -4.76 11.02 -15.30
C ASP A 222 -4.89 9.68 -14.54
N ASP A 223 -5.21 8.59 -15.23
CA ASP A 223 -5.35 7.27 -14.60
C ASP A 223 -4.04 6.83 -13.92
N ALA A 224 -4.14 6.28 -12.72
CA ALA A 224 -3.02 5.55 -12.12
C ALA A 224 -2.76 4.23 -12.88
N ALA A 225 -1.56 3.67 -12.76
CA ALA A 225 -1.20 2.43 -13.45
C ALA A 225 -2.10 1.26 -13.05
N GLY A 226 -2.46 1.13 -11.76
CA GLY A 226 -3.39 0.11 -11.28
C GLY A 226 -4.80 0.32 -11.83
N GLU A 227 -5.27 1.56 -11.85
CA GLU A 227 -6.56 1.92 -12.47
C GLU A 227 -6.58 1.60 -13.98
N CYS A 228 -5.45 1.83 -14.68
CA CYS A 228 -5.31 1.45 -16.09
C CYS A 228 -5.42 -0.07 -16.27
N PHE A 229 -4.79 -0.87 -15.41
CA PHE A 229 -4.96 -2.33 -15.39
C PHE A 229 -6.43 -2.72 -15.23
N ASP A 230 -7.14 -2.14 -14.27
CA ASP A 230 -8.54 -2.46 -14.00
C ASP A 230 -9.47 -2.08 -15.16
N LYS A 231 -9.26 -0.89 -15.74
CA LYS A 231 -10.01 -0.41 -16.90
C LYS A 231 -9.75 -1.26 -18.16
N ALA A 232 -8.51 -1.65 -18.41
CA ALA A 232 -8.13 -2.54 -19.51
C ALA A 232 -8.74 -3.94 -19.33
N ALA A 233 -8.68 -4.50 -18.13
CA ALA A 233 -9.31 -5.77 -17.81
C ALA A 233 -10.82 -5.75 -18.07
N LYS A 234 -11.51 -4.70 -17.64
CA LYS A 234 -12.95 -4.52 -17.88
C LYS A 234 -13.29 -4.48 -19.37
N ILE A 235 -12.47 -3.83 -20.20
CA ILE A 235 -12.66 -3.82 -21.66
C ILE A 235 -12.51 -5.22 -22.26
N LEU A 236 -11.59 -6.03 -21.70
CA LEU A 236 -11.32 -7.41 -22.11
C LEU A 236 -12.32 -8.43 -21.53
N GLY A 237 -13.32 -8.00 -20.74
CA GLY A 237 -14.29 -8.87 -20.10
C GLY A 237 -13.72 -9.67 -18.91
N LEU A 238 -12.62 -9.21 -18.31
CA LEU A 238 -12.01 -9.83 -17.15
C LEU A 238 -12.56 -9.25 -15.84
N GLU A 239 -12.49 -10.05 -14.78
CA GLU A 239 -12.99 -9.66 -13.46
C GLU A 239 -12.07 -8.67 -12.74
N TYR A 240 -12.65 -7.89 -11.83
CA TYR A 240 -11.92 -7.06 -10.87
C TYR A 240 -11.35 -7.92 -9.72
N PRO A 241 -10.11 -7.65 -9.24
CA PRO A 241 -9.17 -6.64 -9.70
C PRO A 241 -8.45 -7.06 -11.00
N GLY A 242 -8.32 -6.12 -11.94
CA GLY A 242 -7.82 -6.38 -13.28
C GLY A 242 -6.31 -6.70 -13.33
N GLY A 243 -5.52 -6.08 -12.47
CA GLY A 243 -4.06 -6.28 -12.44
C GLY A 243 -3.63 -7.74 -12.34
N PRO A 244 -4.10 -8.53 -11.35
CA PRO A 244 -3.81 -9.96 -11.25
C PRO A 244 -4.30 -10.77 -12.46
N GLN A 245 -5.48 -10.46 -13.01
CA GLN A 245 -6.04 -11.15 -14.18
C GLN A 245 -5.18 -10.94 -15.42
N ILE A 246 -4.84 -9.69 -15.72
CA ILE A 246 -3.96 -9.33 -16.84
C ILE A 246 -2.59 -10.00 -16.67
N THR A 247 -2.02 -9.97 -15.46
CA THR A 247 -0.71 -10.59 -15.18
C THR A 247 -0.71 -12.10 -15.43
N ALA A 248 -1.79 -12.78 -15.01
CA ALA A 248 -1.92 -14.23 -15.23
C ALA A 248 -2.00 -14.58 -16.72
N LEU A 249 -2.82 -13.87 -17.50
CA LEU A 249 -2.98 -14.09 -18.93
C LEU A 249 -1.73 -13.67 -19.73
N ALA A 250 -1.08 -12.58 -19.34
CA ALA A 250 0.19 -12.16 -19.94
C ALA A 250 1.29 -13.24 -19.81
N ALA A 251 1.34 -13.91 -18.66
CA ALA A 251 2.30 -15.01 -18.45
C ALA A 251 2.01 -16.23 -19.35
N ILE A 252 0.74 -16.49 -19.70
CA ILE A 252 0.37 -17.54 -20.66
C ILE A 252 0.86 -17.18 -22.06
N SER A 253 0.59 -15.93 -22.50
CA SER A 253 1.04 -15.43 -23.81
C SER A 253 2.58 -15.52 -23.95
N GLN A 254 3.32 -15.12 -22.92
CA GLN A 254 4.77 -15.19 -22.91
C GLN A 254 5.30 -16.63 -23.09
N LYS A 255 4.73 -17.60 -22.34
CA LYS A 255 5.12 -19.01 -22.48
C LYS A 255 4.83 -19.57 -23.87
N ASN A 256 3.67 -19.21 -24.45
CA ASN A 256 3.32 -19.62 -25.80
C ASN A 256 4.31 -19.06 -26.83
N ALA A 257 4.74 -17.80 -26.70
CA ALA A 257 5.73 -17.19 -27.56
C ALA A 257 7.10 -17.88 -27.44
N GLU A 258 7.57 -18.20 -26.23
CA GLU A 258 8.83 -18.92 -26.00
C GLU A 258 8.83 -20.33 -26.60
N GLN A 259 7.69 -21.06 -26.54
CA GLN A 259 7.52 -22.38 -27.13
C GLN A 259 7.48 -22.33 -28.67
N THR A 260 6.87 -21.27 -29.24
CA THR A 260 6.76 -21.12 -30.69
C THR A 260 8.07 -20.69 -31.33
N GLN A 261 8.92 -19.93 -30.64
CA GLN A 261 10.28 -19.60 -31.12
C GLN A 261 11.17 -20.84 -31.26
N ASN A 262 10.92 -21.87 -30.46
CA ASN A 262 11.64 -23.15 -30.58
C ASN A 262 11.12 -24.03 -31.72
N ASN A 263 9.93 -23.72 -32.29
CA ASN A 263 9.30 -24.44 -33.39
C ASN A 263 9.10 -23.47 -34.58
N ALA A 264 10.11 -23.27 -35.37
CA ALA A 264 10.32 -22.15 -36.35
C ALA A 264 9.28 -21.96 -37.47
N GLU A 265 8.15 -22.67 -37.53
CA GLU A 265 7.26 -22.63 -38.69
C GLU A 265 5.85 -22.04 -38.52
N ASN A 266 5.40 -21.71 -37.28
CA ASN A 266 4.04 -21.19 -37.10
C ASN A 266 3.89 -20.16 -35.95
N SER A 267 4.64 -19.06 -36.00
CA SER A 267 4.46 -17.97 -35.04
C SER A 267 3.26 -17.10 -35.39
N SER A 268 2.09 -17.38 -34.81
CA SER A 268 0.91 -16.50 -34.86
C SER A 268 0.98 -15.33 -33.84
N PHE A 269 2.12 -15.17 -33.15
CA PHE A 269 2.33 -14.07 -32.21
C PHE A 269 2.70 -12.80 -32.98
N VAL A 270 1.71 -11.96 -33.23
CA VAL A 270 1.93 -10.57 -33.68
C VAL A 270 1.81 -9.70 -32.43
N PRO A 271 2.89 -9.09 -31.95
CA PRO A 271 2.81 -8.19 -30.81
C PRO A 271 1.92 -6.99 -31.18
N HIS A 272 0.80 -6.82 -30.47
CA HIS A 272 -0.01 -5.62 -30.56
C HIS A 272 0.78 -4.45 -30.02
N LYS A 273 1.16 -3.51 -30.85
CA LYS A 273 2.01 -2.39 -30.44
C LYS A 273 1.17 -1.31 -29.79
N LEU A 274 0.82 -1.49 -28.50
CA LEU A 274 0.11 -0.47 -27.74
C LEU A 274 1.03 0.74 -27.42
N PRO A 275 0.49 1.94 -27.27
CA PRO A 275 1.28 3.12 -26.96
C PRO A 275 1.92 3.04 -25.57
N ARG A 276 3.06 3.73 -25.42
CA ARG A 276 3.77 3.98 -24.16
C ARG A 276 3.67 5.47 -23.84
N PRO A 277 2.53 5.93 -23.25
CA PRO A 277 2.30 7.36 -23.08
C PRO A 277 3.39 8.02 -22.23
N MET A 278 3.79 9.22 -22.61
CA MET A 278 4.78 10.05 -21.92
C MET A 278 6.16 9.39 -21.69
N MET A 279 6.45 8.21 -22.28
CA MET A 279 7.72 7.51 -22.09
C MET A 279 8.95 8.35 -22.45
N HIS A 280 8.79 9.32 -23.35
CA HIS A 280 9.85 10.19 -23.87
C HIS A 280 9.65 11.67 -23.48
N SER A 281 8.69 11.99 -22.60
CA SER A 281 8.57 13.36 -22.09
C SER A 281 9.79 13.74 -21.23
N LYS A 282 10.08 15.03 -21.16
CA LYS A 282 11.25 15.55 -20.43
C LYS A 282 11.05 15.56 -18.90
N ASP A 283 9.82 15.46 -18.45
CA ASP A 283 9.44 15.37 -17.03
C ASP A 283 9.39 13.90 -16.54
N TYR A 284 9.08 13.72 -15.26
CA TYR A 284 8.91 12.40 -14.66
C TYR A 284 7.43 12.03 -14.43
N ASP A 285 6.49 12.83 -14.97
CA ASP A 285 5.06 12.53 -14.86
C ASP A 285 4.66 11.33 -15.71
N PHE A 286 3.53 10.73 -15.35
CA PHE A 286 2.94 9.60 -16.03
C PHE A 286 1.58 9.96 -16.64
N SER A 287 1.11 9.11 -17.55
CA SER A 287 -0.24 9.14 -18.09
C SER A 287 -0.59 7.74 -18.60
N PHE A 288 -1.76 7.22 -18.26
CA PHE A 288 -2.18 5.90 -18.70
C PHE A 288 -3.59 5.87 -19.31
N SER A 289 -4.35 6.97 -19.30
CA SER A 289 -5.68 7.05 -19.90
C SER A 289 -5.66 6.78 -21.41
N GLY A 290 -4.60 7.22 -22.11
CA GLY A 290 -4.38 6.95 -23.52
C GLY A 290 -4.17 5.46 -23.82
N LEU A 291 -3.50 4.73 -22.94
CA LEU A 291 -3.30 3.29 -23.08
C LEU A 291 -4.63 2.53 -22.97
N LYS A 292 -5.48 2.87 -21.98
CA LYS A 292 -6.83 2.30 -21.86
C LYS A 292 -7.65 2.52 -23.15
N THR A 293 -7.59 3.72 -23.71
CA THR A 293 -8.31 4.06 -24.95
C THR A 293 -7.77 3.27 -26.14
N ALA A 294 -6.45 3.06 -26.22
CA ALA A 294 -5.84 2.23 -27.26
C ALA A 294 -6.31 0.77 -27.18
N VAL A 295 -6.45 0.20 -25.97
CA VAL A 295 -7.01 -1.15 -25.78
C VAL A 295 -8.45 -1.22 -26.30
N LEU A 296 -9.29 -0.20 -26.03
CA LEU A 296 -10.67 -0.16 -26.51
C LEU A 296 -10.72 -0.16 -28.05
N TYR A 297 -9.88 0.63 -28.71
CA TYR A 297 -9.85 0.66 -30.18
C TYR A 297 -9.26 -0.63 -30.77
N GLU A 298 -8.24 -1.19 -30.13
CA GLU A 298 -7.61 -2.44 -30.56
C GLU A 298 -8.60 -3.61 -30.52
N THR A 299 -9.49 -3.65 -29.55
CA THR A 299 -10.46 -4.75 -29.35
C THR A 299 -11.78 -4.56 -30.09
N ARG A 300 -12.07 -3.34 -30.56
CA ARG A 300 -13.34 -2.99 -31.17
C ARG A 300 -13.59 -3.78 -32.46
N GLY A 301 -14.72 -4.48 -32.51
CA GLY A 301 -15.13 -5.29 -33.67
C GLY A 301 -14.35 -6.59 -33.88
N LYS A 302 -13.43 -6.93 -32.99
CA LYS A 302 -12.64 -8.17 -33.06
C LYS A 302 -13.29 -9.29 -32.21
N LYS A 303 -13.09 -10.54 -32.64
CA LYS A 303 -13.46 -11.70 -31.85
C LYS A 303 -12.45 -11.89 -30.71
N LEU A 304 -12.87 -11.71 -29.48
CA LEU A 304 -12.01 -11.84 -28.29
C LEU A 304 -11.83 -13.33 -27.95
N THR A 305 -10.93 -14.01 -28.67
CA THR A 305 -10.50 -15.37 -28.33
C THR A 305 -9.60 -15.34 -27.11
N LYS A 306 -9.42 -16.49 -26.42
CA LYS A 306 -8.56 -16.57 -25.24
C LYS A 306 -7.11 -16.15 -25.54
N ASP A 307 -6.58 -16.61 -26.67
CA ASP A 307 -5.20 -16.27 -27.08
C ASP A 307 -5.07 -14.79 -27.42
N TYR A 308 -6.07 -14.22 -28.13
CA TYR A 308 -6.09 -12.79 -28.42
C TYR A 308 -6.11 -11.96 -27.14
N ILE A 309 -6.98 -12.30 -26.18
CA ILE A 309 -7.03 -11.62 -24.88
C ILE A 309 -5.69 -11.74 -24.15
N ALA A 310 -5.06 -12.94 -24.14
CA ALA A 310 -3.77 -13.14 -23.50
C ALA A 310 -2.67 -12.27 -24.14
N ASN A 311 -2.65 -12.14 -25.45
CA ASN A 311 -1.72 -11.29 -26.18
C ASN A 311 -1.91 -9.80 -25.87
N VAL A 312 -3.16 -9.33 -25.84
CA VAL A 312 -3.46 -7.94 -25.43
C VAL A 312 -3.06 -7.70 -23.97
N CYS A 313 -3.34 -8.65 -23.08
CA CYS A 313 -2.90 -8.57 -21.66
C CYS A 313 -1.38 -8.45 -21.54
N PHE A 314 -0.62 -9.22 -22.34
CA PHE A 314 0.84 -9.13 -22.36
C PHE A 314 1.30 -7.72 -22.76
N GLU A 315 0.73 -7.17 -23.85
CA GLU A 315 1.09 -5.83 -24.33
C GLU A 315 0.68 -4.71 -23.35
N VAL A 316 -0.50 -4.81 -22.72
CA VAL A 316 -0.92 -3.84 -21.69
C VAL A 316 0.07 -3.84 -20.53
N GLN A 317 0.39 -5.03 -20.01
CA GLN A 317 1.36 -5.16 -18.91
C GLN A 317 2.72 -4.60 -19.30
N GLN A 318 3.22 -4.97 -20.49
CA GLN A 318 4.53 -4.51 -20.93
C GLN A 318 4.55 -3.00 -21.17
N ALA A 319 3.49 -2.42 -21.76
CA ALA A 319 3.40 -0.98 -21.98
C ALA A 319 3.47 -0.18 -20.66
N ILE A 320 2.78 -0.65 -19.62
CA ILE A 320 2.84 -0.03 -18.29
C ILE A 320 4.23 -0.17 -17.69
N ILE A 321 4.81 -1.37 -17.73
CA ILE A 321 6.14 -1.65 -17.17
C ILE A 321 7.22 -0.82 -17.85
N ASP A 322 7.20 -0.72 -19.19
CA ASP A 322 8.17 0.05 -19.98
C ASP A 322 8.24 1.51 -19.51
N VAL A 323 7.07 2.15 -19.35
CA VAL A 323 6.97 3.55 -18.90
C VAL A 323 7.46 3.72 -17.46
N LEU A 324 6.98 2.85 -16.54
CA LEU A 324 7.38 2.90 -15.13
C LEU A 324 8.88 2.71 -14.96
N LEU A 325 9.44 1.70 -15.62
CA LEU A 325 10.85 1.36 -15.54
C LEU A 325 11.73 2.47 -16.09
N LYS A 326 11.44 2.95 -17.33
CA LYS A 326 12.26 3.97 -17.98
C LYS A 326 12.31 5.26 -17.18
N LYS A 327 11.16 5.78 -16.76
CA LYS A 327 11.10 7.04 -16.00
C LYS A 327 11.75 6.91 -14.61
N THR A 328 11.55 5.78 -13.93
CA THR A 328 12.17 5.55 -12.63
C THR A 328 13.70 5.48 -12.72
N ILE A 329 14.23 4.74 -13.70
CA ILE A 329 15.69 4.64 -13.89
C ILE A 329 16.28 5.99 -14.31
N GLN A 330 15.61 6.73 -15.20
CA GLN A 330 16.05 8.07 -15.57
C GLN A 330 16.11 9.00 -14.38
N ALA A 331 15.02 9.09 -13.58
CA ALA A 331 14.98 9.89 -12.38
C ALA A 331 16.05 9.46 -11.36
N ALA A 332 16.27 8.16 -11.20
CA ALA A 332 17.29 7.64 -10.28
C ALA A 332 18.71 8.10 -10.66
N LYS A 333 19.01 8.16 -11.97
CA LYS A 333 20.29 8.67 -12.50
C LYS A 333 20.42 10.18 -12.30
N ASP A 334 19.38 10.94 -12.66
CA ASP A 334 19.41 12.40 -12.63
C ASP A 334 19.53 12.94 -11.20
N TYR A 335 18.85 12.29 -10.25
CA TYR A 335 18.92 12.60 -8.81
C TYR A 335 20.06 11.91 -8.08
N LYS A 336 20.87 11.09 -8.78
CA LYS A 336 22.04 10.38 -8.23
C LYS A 336 21.71 9.61 -6.95
N VAL A 337 20.56 8.93 -6.93
CA VAL A 337 20.13 8.17 -5.76
C VAL A 337 20.94 6.88 -5.59
N LYS A 338 20.94 6.33 -4.39
CA LYS A 338 21.62 5.05 -4.07
C LYS A 338 20.67 3.86 -4.12
N THR A 339 19.38 4.13 -3.96
CA THR A 339 18.36 3.08 -3.80
C THR A 339 17.08 3.45 -4.53
N ILE A 340 16.49 2.47 -5.21
CA ILE A 340 15.10 2.51 -5.68
C ILE A 340 14.24 1.70 -4.72
N ILE A 341 13.09 2.24 -4.33
CA ILE A 341 12.11 1.62 -3.45
C ILE A 341 10.81 1.45 -4.23
N LEU A 342 10.27 0.22 -4.30
CA LEU A 342 8.96 -0.02 -4.89
C LEU A 342 7.92 -0.14 -3.78
N GLY A 343 6.73 0.45 -3.99
CA GLY A 343 5.59 0.37 -3.06
C GLY A 343 4.25 0.41 -3.78
N GLY A 344 3.17 0.11 -3.04
CA GLY A 344 1.81 0.02 -3.57
C GLY A 344 1.49 -1.33 -4.23
N GLY A 345 0.18 -1.62 -4.40
CA GLY A 345 -0.32 -2.92 -4.81
C GLY A 345 0.24 -3.44 -6.14
N VAL A 346 0.45 -2.56 -7.13
CA VAL A 346 1.04 -2.94 -8.43
C VAL A 346 2.49 -3.40 -8.28
N SER A 347 3.21 -2.99 -7.24
CA SER A 347 4.56 -3.48 -6.97
C SER A 347 4.61 -4.98 -6.64
N ALA A 348 3.46 -5.65 -6.40
CA ALA A 348 3.36 -7.10 -6.28
C ALA A 348 3.52 -7.83 -7.62
N ASN A 349 3.36 -7.14 -8.77
CA ASN A 349 3.50 -7.73 -10.10
C ASN A 349 4.89 -8.34 -10.29
N LYS A 350 4.92 -9.66 -10.56
CA LYS A 350 6.17 -10.42 -10.67
C LYS A 350 7.04 -9.98 -11.84
N GLU A 351 6.42 -9.64 -12.97
CA GLU A 351 7.15 -9.22 -14.17
C GLU A 351 7.78 -7.83 -13.97
N LEU A 352 7.05 -6.89 -13.34
CA LEU A 352 7.60 -5.59 -12.95
C LEU A 352 8.87 -5.76 -12.09
N ARG A 353 8.82 -6.61 -11.06
CA ARG A 353 9.96 -6.90 -10.18
C ARG A 353 11.13 -7.52 -10.94
N LYS A 354 10.84 -8.49 -11.81
CA LYS A 354 11.85 -9.17 -12.64
C LYS A 354 12.57 -8.18 -13.53
N GLN A 355 11.83 -7.31 -14.24
CA GLN A 355 12.41 -6.33 -15.16
C GLN A 355 13.18 -5.23 -14.42
N PHE A 356 12.73 -4.76 -13.24
CA PHE A 356 13.53 -3.86 -12.41
C PHE A 356 14.85 -4.51 -11.99
N ASN A 357 14.82 -5.74 -11.46
CA ASN A 357 16.04 -6.44 -11.07
C ASN A 357 17.02 -6.60 -12.25
N TYR A 358 16.52 -7.03 -13.41
CA TYR A 358 17.34 -7.20 -14.62
C TYR A 358 17.95 -5.87 -15.07
N SER A 359 17.14 -4.82 -15.18
CA SER A 359 17.62 -3.51 -15.64
C SER A 359 18.67 -2.91 -14.71
N LEU A 360 18.56 -3.14 -13.40
CA LEU A 360 19.56 -2.64 -12.45
C LEU A 360 20.87 -3.42 -12.50
N GLN A 361 20.84 -4.70 -12.89
CA GLN A 361 22.06 -5.51 -13.09
C GLN A 361 22.79 -5.15 -14.37
N THR A 362 22.05 -4.72 -15.40
CA THR A 362 22.61 -4.38 -16.73
C THR A 362 23.04 -2.91 -16.85
N THR A 363 22.67 -2.06 -15.89
CA THR A 363 23.11 -0.66 -15.87
C THR A 363 24.49 -0.54 -15.22
N ASN A 364 25.35 0.32 -15.78
CA ASN A 364 26.63 0.67 -15.15
C ASN A 364 26.47 1.47 -13.83
N TYR A 365 25.25 1.65 -13.36
CA TYR A 365 24.94 2.41 -12.16
C TYR A 365 24.57 1.45 -11.01
N LYS A 366 25.42 1.40 -9.99
CA LYS A 366 25.20 0.51 -8.85
C LYS A 366 24.07 1.04 -7.97
N LEU A 367 22.85 0.57 -8.18
CA LEU A 367 21.66 0.91 -7.42
C LEU A 367 21.18 -0.29 -6.60
N ASN A 368 20.77 -0.02 -5.37
CA ASN A 368 20.04 -1.00 -4.56
C ASN A 368 18.54 -0.98 -4.94
N LEU A 369 17.89 -2.13 -4.88
CA LEU A 369 16.44 -2.24 -5.04
C LEU A 369 15.81 -2.76 -3.75
N LEU A 370 14.87 -2.03 -3.20
CA LEU A 370 14.03 -2.44 -2.08
C LEU A 370 12.62 -2.70 -2.58
N VAL A 371 12.13 -3.91 -2.35
CA VAL A 371 10.78 -4.32 -2.72
C VAL A 371 10.17 -5.07 -1.55
N PRO A 372 8.95 -4.72 -1.10
CA PRO A 372 8.34 -5.41 0.02
C PRO A 372 7.94 -6.84 -0.39
N PRO A 373 7.81 -7.78 0.56
CA PRO A 373 7.14 -9.05 0.29
C PRO A 373 5.77 -8.81 -0.36
N ALA A 374 5.33 -9.70 -1.23
CA ALA A 374 4.11 -9.51 -2.00
C ALA A 374 2.87 -9.28 -1.12
N ASN A 375 2.78 -9.97 0.02
CA ASN A 375 1.72 -9.82 1.01
C ASN A 375 1.77 -8.50 1.82
N LEU A 376 2.83 -7.70 1.67
CA LEU A 376 2.98 -6.37 2.28
C LEU A 376 2.97 -5.25 1.23
N SER A 377 2.75 -5.58 -0.04
CA SER A 377 2.66 -4.59 -1.12
C SER A 377 1.27 -3.96 -1.20
N THR A 378 0.22 -4.71 -0.84
CA THR A 378 -1.16 -4.22 -0.75
C THR A 378 -1.42 -3.59 0.61
N ASP A 379 -2.57 -2.92 0.75
CA ASP A 379 -2.96 -2.22 1.96
C ASP A 379 -3.10 -3.18 3.14
N ASN A 380 -2.48 -2.83 4.26
CA ASN A 380 -2.48 -3.64 5.47
C ASN A 380 -2.09 -2.82 6.71
N GLY A 381 -2.51 -3.27 7.90
CA GLY A 381 -2.21 -2.58 9.15
C GLY A 381 -0.72 -2.56 9.50
N LEU A 382 0.05 -3.57 9.04
CA LEU A 382 1.46 -3.68 9.41
C LEU A 382 2.32 -2.57 8.81
N MET A 383 2.04 -2.12 7.57
CA MET A 383 2.76 -0.99 6.97
C MET A 383 2.54 0.30 7.79
N ILE A 384 1.34 0.47 8.36
CA ILE A 384 0.99 1.61 9.22
C ILE A 384 1.74 1.52 10.55
N ALA A 385 1.81 0.32 11.16
CA ALA A 385 2.57 0.10 12.39
C ALA A 385 4.07 0.38 12.21
N VAL A 386 4.64 -0.07 11.09
CA VAL A 386 6.05 0.17 10.75
C VAL A 386 6.30 1.67 10.59
N ALA A 387 5.48 2.38 9.81
CA ALA A 387 5.63 3.82 9.61
C ALA A 387 5.50 4.59 10.94
N ALA A 388 4.50 4.25 11.76
CA ALA A 388 4.32 4.86 13.08
C ALA A 388 5.55 4.68 13.98
N SER A 389 6.26 3.55 13.88
CA SER A 389 7.47 3.31 14.67
C SER A 389 8.58 4.34 14.44
N PHE A 390 8.63 4.91 13.23
CA PHE A 390 9.56 5.97 12.86
C PHE A 390 9.09 7.36 13.33
N HIS A 391 7.82 7.51 13.72
CA HIS A 391 7.18 8.78 14.06
C HIS A 391 6.64 8.85 15.48
N LYS A 392 7.18 8.07 16.42
CA LYS A 392 6.72 8.03 17.83
C LYS A 392 6.55 9.39 18.50
N ASN A 393 7.26 10.41 18.03
CA ASN A 393 7.19 11.78 18.56
C ASN A 393 6.06 12.61 17.92
N LYS A 394 5.42 12.13 16.85
CA LYS A 394 4.30 12.81 16.16
C LYS A 394 2.93 12.45 16.76
N LYS A 395 2.88 12.04 18.02
CA LYS A 395 1.62 11.73 18.71
C LYS A 395 0.71 12.95 18.81
N VAL A 396 -0.58 12.72 18.61
CA VAL A 396 -1.61 13.77 18.71
C VAL A 396 -2.70 13.36 19.69
N ALA A 397 -3.37 14.36 20.27
CA ALA A 397 -4.60 14.14 21.03
C ALA A 397 -5.72 13.73 20.05
N TRP A 398 -6.62 12.83 20.47
CA TRP A 398 -7.69 12.31 19.61
C TRP A 398 -8.60 13.41 19.02
N GLN A 399 -8.79 14.53 19.75
CA GLN A 399 -9.58 15.68 19.28
C GLN A 399 -8.97 16.39 18.06
N LYS A 400 -7.64 16.33 17.91
CA LYS A 400 -6.88 17.03 16.85
C LYS A 400 -6.68 16.16 15.62
N LEU A 401 -7.04 14.88 15.67
CA LEU A 401 -6.92 13.98 14.54
C LEU A 401 -8.07 14.22 13.55
N SER A 402 -7.73 14.43 12.28
CA SER A 402 -8.65 14.63 11.18
C SER A 402 -8.18 13.86 9.95
N ALA A 403 -9.10 13.34 9.17
CA ALA A 403 -8.78 12.75 7.88
C ALA A 403 -8.44 13.84 6.84
N ASP A 404 -7.52 13.52 5.93
CA ASP A 404 -7.16 14.35 4.79
C ASP A 404 -7.00 13.48 3.54
N ALA A 405 -8.03 13.46 2.69
CA ALA A 405 -8.06 12.64 1.49
C ALA A 405 -6.97 13.01 0.47
N ASN A 406 -6.52 14.25 0.48
CA ASN A 406 -5.54 14.81 -0.45
C ASN A 406 -4.15 15.00 0.17
N LEU A 407 -3.91 14.37 1.31
CA LEU A 407 -2.65 14.50 2.03
C LEU A 407 -1.46 14.15 1.14
N ARG A 408 -0.48 15.02 1.08
CA ARG A 408 0.78 14.75 0.37
C ARG A 408 1.84 14.23 1.33
N VAL A 409 2.76 13.42 0.81
CA VAL A 409 3.91 12.92 1.56
C VAL A 409 5.00 13.98 1.68
#